data_657ca17cbab8131675707d858c2bf681
#
_entry.id   657ca17cbab8131675707d858c2bf681
#
_cell.length_a   1.000
_cell.length_b   1.000
_cell.length_c   1.000
_cell.angle_alpha   90.00
_cell.angle_beta   90.00
_cell.angle_gamma   90.00
#
_symmetry.space_group_name_H-M   'P 1'
#
loop_
_entity.id
_entity.type
_entity.pdbx_description
1 polymer ?
#
loop_
_entity_poly.entity_id
_entity_poly.type
_entity_poly.pdbx_seq_one_letter_code
_entity_poly.pdbx_strand_id
1 'polypeptide(L)'
;MRALVVVESWFGNTAQIAEAIAAGLREAGADVEVASAASAPHEPVADLIVVAAPTHNLGLPTPASREKAREGGGSGEITGVREWLEQARPSAARLTTVDTSVAGVFSGSAAKAAQKLARRKGWRADRGPTFLVSGTKGPLAADAIQEATALGRSLGS
;
A
#
# COMPACT_ATOMS: atom_id res chain seq x y z
N MET A 1 1.42 12.55 16.07
CA MET A 1 0.92 12.42 14.68
C MET A 1 0.07 11.17 14.59
N ARG A 2 -1.07 11.26 13.94
CA ARG A 2 -1.91 10.11 13.61
C ARG A 2 -1.61 9.62 12.20
N ALA A 3 -1.44 8.32 12.04
CA ALA A 3 -1.20 7.71 10.75
C ALA A 3 -2.19 6.58 10.47
N LEU A 4 -2.65 6.50 9.23
CA LEU A 4 -3.48 5.40 8.72
C LEU A 4 -2.71 4.67 7.63
N VAL A 5 -2.57 3.36 7.77
CA VAL A 5 -2.00 2.50 6.72
C VAL A 5 -3.14 1.71 6.09
N VAL A 6 -3.40 1.97 4.81
CA VAL A 6 -4.44 1.30 4.03
C VAL A 6 -3.78 0.25 3.14
N VAL A 7 -4.19 -1.00 3.25
CA VAL A 7 -3.51 -2.11 2.58
C VAL A 7 -4.46 -3.00 1.78
N GLU A 8 -4.01 -3.36 0.58
CA GLU A 8 -4.55 -4.48 -0.19
C GLU A 8 -3.46 -5.54 -0.31
N SER A 9 -3.77 -6.79 0.00
CA SER A 9 -2.81 -7.90 -0.07
C SER A 9 -3.53 -9.18 -0.45
N TRP A 10 -2.90 -10.02 -1.31
CA TRP A 10 -3.48 -11.26 -1.80
C TRP A 10 -2.69 -12.50 -1.36
N PHE A 11 -1.37 -12.40 -1.22
CA PHE A 11 -0.48 -13.48 -0.79
C PHE A 11 0.28 -13.17 0.50
N GLY A 12 -0.06 -12.06 1.16
CA GLY A 12 0.53 -11.68 2.44
C GLY A 12 1.78 -10.80 2.35
N ASN A 13 2.39 -10.64 1.18
CA ASN A 13 3.65 -9.86 1.05
C ASN A 13 3.41 -8.37 1.29
N THR A 14 2.40 -7.79 0.64
CA THR A 14 2.07 -6.38 0.83
C THR A 14 1.62 -6.10 2.27
N ALA A 15 0.88 -7.03 2.88
CA ALA A 15 0.48 -6.92 4.29
C ALA A 15 1.70 -6.88 5.23
N GLN A 16 2.73 -7.69 4.98
CA GLN A 16 3.97 -7.66 5.77
C GLN A 16 4.69 -6.31 5.64
N ILE A 17 4.74 -5.75 4.44
CA ILE A 17 5.31 -4.42 4.20
C ILE A 17 4.52 -3.34 4.96
N ALA A 18 3.20 -3.37 4.89
CA ALA A 18 2.34 -2.43 5.59
C ALA A 18 2.55 -2.47 7.10
N GLU A 19 2.65 -3.66 7.69
CA GLU A 19 2.92 -3.82 9.12
C GLU A 19 4.32 -3.35 9.51
N ALA A 20 5.32 -3.58 8.66
CA ALA A 20 6.69 -3.09 8.90
C ALA A 20 6.74 -1.57 8.86
N ILE A 21 6.05 -0.92 7.92
CA ILE A 21 5.94 0.55 7.87
C ILE A 21 5.24 1.06 9.13
N ALA A 22 4.14 0.41 9.53
CA ALA A 22 3.41 0.78 10.75
C ALA A 22 4.28 0.66 12.00
N ALA A 23 5.10 -0.39 12.09
CA ALA A 23 6.06 -0.55 13.19
C ALA A 23 7.05 0.62 13.24
N GLY A 24 7.64 0.99 12.09
CA GLY A 24 8.55 2.13 12.00
C GLY A 24 7.89 3.47 12.38
N LEU A 25 6.65 3.68 11.97
CA LEU A 25 5.86 4.86 12.37
C LEU A 25 5.63 4.90 13.88
N ARG A 26 5.30 3.76 14.51
CA ARG A 26 5.13 3.67 15.97
C ARG A 26 6.43 3.92 16.72
N GLU A 27 7.55 3.41 16.21
CA GLU A 27 8.88 3.70 16.76
C GLU A 27 9.22 5.20 16.73
N ALA A 28 8.71 5.92 15.72
CA ALA A 28 8.84 7.38 15.62
C ALA A 28 7.79 8.14 16.47
N GLY A 29 6.95 7.45 17.22
CA GLY A 29 5.97 8.05 18.13
C GLY A 29 4.60 8.33 17.53
N ALA A 30 4.30 7.83 16.34
CA ALA A 30 2.98 7.99 15.73
C ALA A 30 1.94 7.04 16.35
N ASP A 31 0.70 7.51 16.44
CA ASP A 31 -0.47 6.67 16.69
C ASP A 31 -0.94 6.09 15.34
N VAL A 32 -0.85 4.78 15.18
CA VAL A 32 -1.00 4.12 13.87
C VAL A 32 -2.13 3.12 13.85
N GLU A 33 -3.07 3.33 12.95
CA GLU A 33 -4.07 2.34 12.55
C GLU A 33 -3.64 1.67 11.25
N VAL A 34 -3.78 0.34 11.17
CA VAL A 34 -3.63 -0.44 9.94
C VAL A 34 -4.99 -1.03 9.59
N ALA A 35 -5.47 -0.77 8.39
CA ALA A 35 -6.77 -1.25 7.93
C ALA A 35 -6.66 -1.78 6.51
N SER A 36 -7.44 -2.83 6.20
CA SER A 36 -7.62 -3.24 4.80
C SER A 36 -8.32 -2.13 4.02
N ALA A 37 -8.08 -2.05 2.72
CA ALA A 37 -8.76 -1.07 1.88
C ALA A 37 -10.30 -1.21 1.92
N ALA A 38 -10.81 -2.43 2.16
CA ALA A 38 -12.24 -2.68 2.29
C ALA A 38 -12.83 -2.12 3.59
N SER A 39 -12.05 -2.04 4.67
CA SER A 39 -12.51 -1.58 6.00
C SER A 39 -12.02 -0.19 6.38
N ALA A 40 -11.06 0.38 5.66
CA ALA A 40 -10.53 1.71 5.94
C ALA A 40 -11.62 2.79 5.81
N PRO A 41 -11.65 3.79 6.71
CA PRO A 41 -12.66 4.85 6.65
C PRO A 41 -12.52 5.69 5.38
N HIS A 42 -13.64 6.12 4.81
CA HIS A 42 -13.65 7.00 3.63
C HIS A 42 -13.46 8.49 4.00
N GLU A 43 -13.58 8.83 5.25
CA GLU A 43 -13.26 10.16 5.81
C GLU A 43 -12.18 10.02 6.88
N PRO A 44 -10.93 9.69 6.50
CA PRO A 44 -9.90 9.40 7.47
C PRO A 44 -9.48 10.65 8.26
N VAL A 45 -9.34 10.49 9.57
CA VAL A 45 -8.80 11.52 10.47
C VAL A 45 -7.34 11.17 10.77
N ALA A 46 -6.46 11.61 9.91
CA ALA A 46 -5.02 11.32 10.01
C ALA A 46 -4.19 12.50 9.49
N ASP A 47 -2.94 12.59 9.94
CA ASP A 47 -1.95 13.54 9.43
C ASP A 47 -1.16 12.94 8.27
N LEU A 48 -1.02 11.60 8.30
CA LEU A 48 -0.34 10.82 7.27
C LEU A 48 -1.18 9.60 6.90
N ILE A 49 -1.27 9.33 5.61
CA ILE A 49 -1.87 8.11 5.07
C ILE A 49 -0.81 7.39 4.24
N VAL A 50 -0.61 6.11 4.51
CA VAL A 50 0.22 5.23 3.66
C VAL A 50 -0.70 4.25 2.96
N VAL A 51 -0.60 4.17 1.65
CA VAL A 51 -1.40 3.27 0.83
C VAL A 51 -0.47 2.21 0.24
N ALA A 52 -0.72 0.95 0.55
CA ALA A 52 0.10 -0.18 0.12
C ALA A 52 -0.73 -1.16 -0.73
N ALA A 53 -0.24 -1.48 -1.92
CA ALA A 53 -0.90 -2.40 -2.85
C ALA A 53 0.11 -3.28 -3.58
N PRO A 54 -0.27 -4.51 -3.98
CA PRO A 54 0.54 -5.30 -4.87
C PRO A 54 0.42 -4.79 -6.31
N THR A 55 1.48 -4.91 -7.09
CA THR A 55 1.43 -4.60 -8.52
C THR A 55 0.84 -5.78 -9.28
N HIS A 56 -0.30 -5.58 -9.90
CA HIS A 56 -0.98 -6.52 -10.80
C HIS A 56 -1.03 -5.93 -12.21
N ASN A 57 -0.59 -6.68 -13.20
CA ASN A 57 -0.67 -6.26 -14.61
C ASN A 57 -0.16 -4.82 -14.82
N LEU A 58 1.00 -4.51 -14.31
CA LEU A 58 1.70 -3.22 -14.42
C LEU A 58 1.10 -2.07 -13.62
N GLY A 59 0.09 -2.30 -12.80
CA GLY A 59 -0.58 -1.25 -12.04
C GLY A 59 -1.31 -1.73 -10.80
N LEU A 60 -2.31 -0.98 -10.39
CA LEU A 60 -3.20 -1.36 -9.29
C LEU A 60 -4.02 -2.59 -9.66
N PRO A 61 -4.32 -3.46 -8.68
CA PRO A 61 -5.24 -4.57 -8.90
C PRO A 61 -6.58 -4.12 -9.47
N THR A 62 -7.10 -4.93 -10.38
CA THR A 62 -8.43 -4.80 -10.97
C THR A 62 -9.31 -5.96 -10.52
N PRO A 63 -10.64 -5.89 -10.68
CA PRO A 63 -11.51 -7.04 -10.39
C PRO A 63 -11.04 -8.33 -11.08
N ALA A 64 -10.62 -8.24 -12.35
CA ALA A 64 -10.14 -9.40 -13.10
C ALA A 64 -8.81 -9.93 -12.55
N SER A 65 -7.84 -9.06 -12.21
CA SER A 65 -6.55 -9.50 -11.66
C SER A 65 -6.69 -10.05 -10.24
N ARG A 66 -7.64 -9.55 -9.46
CA ARG A 66 -7.98 -10.10 -8.13
C ARG A 66 -8.57 -11.50 -8.24
N GLU A 67 -9.46 -11.73 -9.21
CA GLU A 67 -10.00 -13.07 -9.45
C GLU A 67 -8.88 -14.05 -9.82
N LYS A 68 -7.92 -13.66 -10.66
CA LYS A 68 -6.73 -14.45 -10.95
C LYS A 68 -5.90 -14.75 -9.72
N ALA A 69 -5.69 -13.77 -8.85
CA ALA A 69 -4.96 -13.95 -7.60
C ALA A 69 -5.69 -14.96 -6.69
N ARG A 70 -7.00 -14.87 -6.60
CA ARG A 70 -7.82 -15.81 -5.83
C ARG A 70 -7.72 -17.23 -6.37
N GLU A 71 -7.84 -17.41 -7.68
CA GLU A 71 -7.67 -18.71 -8.37
C GLU A 71 -6.27 -19.31 -8.11
N GLY A 72 -5.25 -18.46 -8.00
CA GLY A 72 -3.88 -18.85 -7.66
C GLY A 72 -3.63 -19.15 -6.19
N GLY A 73 -4.67 -19.14 -5.35
CA GLY A 73 -4.58 -19.42 -3.92
C GLY A 73 -4.45 -18.17 -3.03
N GLY A 74 -4.53 -16.97 -3.62
CA GLY A 74 -4.53 -15.74 -2.86
C GLY A 74 -5.82 -15.54 -2.06
N SER A 75 -5.70 -14.82 -0.95
CA SER A 75 -6.80 -14.54 -0.02
C SER A 75 -6.83 -13.05 0.26
N GLY A 76 -7.72 -12.34 -0.41
CA GLY A 76 -7.89 -10.90 -0.26
C GLY A 76 -9.36 -10.52 -0.38
N GLU A 77 -9.62 -9.21 -0.31
CA GLU A 77 -10.96 -8.66 -0.38
C GLU A 77 -11.23 -8.08 -1.78
N ILE A 78 -12.50 -8.06 -2.18
CA ILE A 78 -12.93 -7.57 -3.50
C ILE A 78 -12.65 -6.07 -3.63
N THR A 79 -12.88 -5.31 -2.57
CA THR A 79 -12.60 -3.88 -2.52
C THR A 79 -11.13 -3.67 -2.15
N GLY A 80 -10.40 -3.01 -3.01
CA GLY A 80 -8.98 -2.75 -2.81
C GLY A 80 -8.64 -1.26 -2.82
N VAL A 81 -7.35 -0.98 -2.96
CA VAL A 81 -6.81 0.38 -2.93
C VAL A 81 -7.43 1.28 -4.00
N ARG A 82 -7.64 0.76 -5.21
CA ARG A 82 -8.29 1.53 -6.28
C ARG A 82 -9.64 2.07 -5.85
N GLU A 83 -10.50 1.20 -5.33
CA GLU A 83 -11.86 1.56 -4.89
C GLU A 83 -11.83 2.49 -3.69
N TRP A 84 -10.92 2.26 -2.74
CA TRP A 84 -10.76 3.15 -1.60
C TRP A 84 -10.37 4.58 -2.04
N LEU A 85 -9.38 4.71 -2.94
CA LEU A 85 -8.97 6.01 -3.47
C LEU A 85 -10.08 6.71 -4.26
N GLU A 86 -10.94 5.95 -4.96
CA GLU A 86 -12.11 6.50 -5.67
C GLU A 86 -13.15 7.08 -4.71
N GLN A 87 -13.32 6.50 -3.53
CA GLN A 87 -14.38 6.82 -2.58
C GLN A 87 -13.93 7.70 -1.41
N ALA A 88 -12.66 7.62 -1.01
CA ALA A 88 -12.15 8.37 0.12
C ALA A 88 -12.14 9.88 -0.17
N ARG A 89 -12.57 10.66 0.81
CA ARG A 89 -12.58 12.11 0.73
C ARG A 89 -11.20 12.67 1.04
N PRO A 90 -10.58 13.43 0.12
CA PRO A 90 -9.31 14.08 0.38
C PRO A 90 -9.35 15.01 1.59
N SER A 91 -8.25 15.05 2.32
CA SER A 91 -8.03 15.91 3.47
C SER A 91 -6.66 16.60 3.38
N ALA A 92 -6.26 17.33 4.40
CA ALA A 92 -4.93 17.94 4.48
C ALA A 92 -3.82 16.93 4.77
N ALA A 93 -4.14 15.66 5.03
CA ALA A 93 -3.16 14.61 5.27
C ALA A 93 -2.18 14.44 4.08
N ARG A 94 -0.91 14.19 4.39
CA ARG A 94 0.04 13.71 3.39
C ARG A 94 -0.32 12.26 3.05
N LEU A 95 -0.24 11.90 1.77
CA LEU A 95 -0.48 10.54 1.35
C LEU A 95 0.78 10.00 0.66
N THR A 96 1.25 8.85 1.08
CA THR A 96 2.40 8.16 0.48
C THR A 96 1.94 6.81 -0.04
N THR A 97 2.30 6.49 -1.28
CA THR A 97 1.97 5.21 -1.91
C THR A 97 3.20 4.31 -1.94
N VAL A 98 3.01 3.03 -1.64
CA VAL A 98 4.04 1.99 -1.78
C VAL A 98 3.45 0.77 -2.47
N ASP A 99 4.30 -0.06 -3.04
CA ASP A 99 3.87 -1.30 -3.65
C ASP A 99 4.84 -2.45 -3.41
N THR A 100 4.37 -3.65 -3.68
CA THR A 100 5.19 -4.83 -3.90
C THR A 100 5.15 -5.20 -5.37
N SER A 101 6.25 -5.67 -5.92
CA SER A 101 6.35 -6.03 -7.33
C SER A 101 7.41 -7.09 -7.55
N VAL A 102 7.19 -7.95 -8.56
CA VAL A 102 8.23 -8.84 -9.06
C VAL A 102 9.25 -8.01 -9.81
N ALA A 103 10.55 -8.28 -9.62
CA ALA A 103 11.62 -7.58 -10.31
C ALA A 103 11.53 -7.77 -11.82
N GLY A 104 11.72 -6.69 -12.58
CA GLY A 104 11.74 -6.74 -14.06
C GLY A 104 11.45 -5.38 -14.69
N VAL A 105 11.93 -5.22 -15.93
CA VAL A 105 11.80 -3.96 -16.68
C VAL A 105 10.35 -3.59 -16.96
N PHE A 106 9.47 -4.58 -17.11
CA PHE A 106 8.06 -4.40 -17.44
C PHE A 106 7.12 -4.70 -16.27
N SER A 107 7.64 -4.68 -15.05
CA SER A 107 6.82 -5.01 -13.87
C SER A 107 5.76 -3.95 -13.51
N GLY A 108 5.92 -2.71 -13.99
CA GLY A 108 5.02 -1.60 -13.67
C GLY A 108 5.08 -1.22 -12.19
N SER A 109 4.13 -0.40 -11.77
CA SER A 109 4.07 0.03 -10.37
C SER A 109 2.66 0.40 -9.94
N ALA A 110 2.13 -0.33 -8.98
CA ALA A 110 0.87 0.02 -8.31
C ALA A 110 1.02 1.34 -7.53
N ALA A 111 2.17 1.60 -6.92
CA ALA A 111 2.42 2.86 -6.20
C ALA A 111 2.33 4.07 -7.12
N LYS A 112 2.89 3.97 -8.34
CA LYS A 112 2.78 5.05 -9.34
C LYS A 112 1.32 5.26 -9.76
N ALA A 113 0.59 4.18 -10.04
CA ALA A 113 -0.82 4.25 -10.41
C ALA A 113 -1.68 4.82 -9.28
N ALA A 114 -1.43 4.41 -8.04
CA ALA A 114 -2.12 4.92 -6.86
C ALA A 114 -1.84 6.42 -6.63
N GLN A 115 -0.58 6.85 -6.77
CA GLN A 115 -0.22 8.27 -6.67
C GLN A 115 -0.97 9.11 -7.70
N LYS A 116 -1.00 8.66 -8.96
CA LYS A 116 -1.70 9.36 -10.04
C LYS A 116 -3.19 9.47 -9.76
N LEU A 117 -3.82 8.39 -9.32
CA LEU A 117 -5.24 8.36 -8.96
C LEU A 117 -5.51 9.27 -7.75
N ALA A 118 -4.71 9.19 -6.70
CA ALA A 118 -4.86 10.01 -5.50
C ALA A 118 -4.77 11.51 -5.84
N ARG A 119 -3.80 11.90 -6.66
CA ARG A 119 -3.66 13.29 -7.11
C ARG A 119 -4.85 13.78 -7.91
N ARG A 120 -5.40 12.95 -8.80
CA ARG A 120 -6.62 13.30 -9.55
C ARG A 120 -7.83 13.51 -8.62
N LYS A 121 -7.86 12.80 -7.49
CA LYS A 121 -8.90 12.94 -6.48
C LYS A 121 -8.71 14.13 -5.54
N GLY A 122 -7.55 14.79 -5.60
CA GLY A 122 -7.26 15.98 -4.80
C GLY A 122 -6.35 15.74 -3.59
N TRP A 123 -5.76 14.55 -3.45
CA TRP A 123 -4.80 14.26 -2.39
C TRP A 123 -3.42 14.86 -2.67
N ARG A 124 -2.72 15.26 -1.61
CA ARG A 124 -1.28 15.54 -1.66
C ARG A 124 -0.54 14.21 -1.55
N ALA A 125 -0.24 13.62 -2.69
CA ALA A 125 0.28 12.26 -2.77
C ALA A 125 1.71 12.21 -3.31
N ASP A 126 2.59 11.53 -2.58
CA ASP A 126 3.95 11.23 -2.96
C ASP A 126 4.10 9.72 -3.19
N ARG A 127 4.94 9.37 -4.14
CA ARG A 127 5.29 7.98 -4.41
C ARG A 127 6.44 7.55 -3.52
N GLY A 128 6.24 6.48 -2.77
CA GLY A 128 7.27 5.79 -2.01
C GLY A 128 7.93 4.66 -2.82
N PRO A 129 8.78 3.87 -2.18
CA PRO A 129 9.53 2.81 -2.84
C PRO A 129 8.64 1.62 -3.23
N THR A 130 9.19 0.82 -4.16
CA THR A 130 8.71 -0.52 -4.49
C THR A 130 9.50 -1.55 -3.68
N PHE A 131 8.82 -2.49 -3.05
CA PHE A 131 9.42 -3.61 -2.33
C PHE A 131 9.34 -4.86 -3.20
N LEU A 132 10.49 -5.48 -3.47
CA LEU A 132 10.56 -6.59 -4.41
C LEU A 132 10.14 -7.90 -3.77
N VAL A 133 9.45 -8.71 -4.57
CA VAL A 133 9.15 -10.12 -4.29
C VAL A 133 9.82 -11.00 -5.34
N SER A 134 10.21 -12.22 -4.98
CA SER A 134 10.89 -13.14 -5.89
C SER A 134 9.94 -13.77 -6.93
N GLY A 135 8.64 -13.76 -6.67
CA GLY A 135 7.58 -14.24 -7.56
C GLY A 135 6.23 -13.81 -7.05
N THR A 136 5.16 -14.15 -7.77
CA THR A 136 3.79 -13.74 -7.43
C THR A 136 3.39 -14.03 -5.98
N LYS A 137 3.81 -15.17 -5.45
CA LYS A 137 3.50 -15.60 -4.08
C LYS A 137 4.57 -15.23 -3.07
N GLY A 138 5.62 -14.57 -3.49
CA GLY A 138 6.77 -14.22 -2.65
C GLY A 138 7.90 -15.25 -2.77
N PRO A 139 8.83 -15.29 -1.80
CA PRO A 139 8.90 -14.40 -0.65
C PRO A 139 9.35 -12.98 -0.98
N LEU A 140 9.23 -12.08 0.00
CA LEU A 140 9.84 -10.74 -0.09
C LEU A 140 11.35 -10.85 -0.18
N ALA A 141 11.98 -9.87 -0.86
CA ALA A 141 13.43 -9.71 -0.85
C ALA A 141 13.96 -9.62 0.60
N ALA A 142 15.20 -10.09 0.83
CA ALA A 142 15.74 -10.25 2.17
C ALA A 142 15.71 -8.97 3.04
N ASP A 143 15.93 -7.80 2.42
CA ASP A 143 15.99 -6.52 3.13
C ASP A 143 14.66 -5.75 3.16
N ALA A 144 13.60 -6.27 2.53
CA ALA A 144 12.36 -5.54 2.33
C ALA A 144 11.69 -5.09 3.64
N ILE A 145 11.63 -5.95 4.64
CA ILE A 145 11.02 -5.63 5.94
C ILE A 145 11.83 -4.54 6.67
N GLN A 146 13.15 -4.64 6.65
CA GLN A 146 14.03 -3.65 7.26
C GLN A 146 13.90 -2.28 6.57
N GLU A 147 13.86 -2.26 5.26
CA GLU A 147 13.65 -1.05 4.46
C GLU A 147 12.28 -0.43 4.71
N ALA A 148 11.24 -1.24 4.80
CA ALA A 148 9.88 -0.79 5.11
C ALA A 148 9.79 -0.16 6.50
N THR A 149 10.42 -0.78 7.50
CA THR A 149 10.50 -0.21 8.86
C THR A 149 11.25 1.12 8.87
N ALA A 150 12.37 1.20 8.15
CA ALA A 150 13.14 2.44 8.03
C ALA A 150 12.32 3.56 7.34
N LEU A 151 11.54 3.21 6.32
CA LEU A 151 10.61 4.14 5.68
C LEU A 151 9.58 4.66 6.70
N GLY A 152 9.00 3.79 7.50
CA GLY A 152 8.05 4.17 8.54
C GLY A 152 8.65 5.18 9.54
N ARG A 153 9.87 4.93 10.02
CA ARG A 153 10.58 5.88 10.90
C ARG A 153 10.75 7.24 10.22
N SER A 154 11.17 7.24 8.96
CA SER A 154 11.39 8.47 8.19
C SER A 154 10.10 9.27 7.99
N LEU A 155 8.98 8.60 7.68
CA LEU A 155 7.68 9.24 7.49
C LEU A 155 7.12 9.80 8.80
N GLY A 156 7.45 9.19 9.94
CA GLY A 156 6.99 9.57 11.27
C GLY A 156 7.82 10.68 11.94
N SER A 157 8.95 11.02 11.34
CA SER A 157 9.89 12.01 11.90
C SER A 157 9.45 13.44 11.63
#